data_8bf73e08596be5762bfa9edcf79aaa23
#
_entry.id   8bf73e08596be5762bfa9edcf79aaa23
#
_cell.length_a   1.000
_cell.length_b   1.000
_cell.length_c   1.000
_cell.angle_alpha   90.00
_cell.angle_beta   90.00
_cell.angle_gamma   90.00
#
_symmetry.space_group_name_H-M   'P 1'
#
loop_
_entity.id
_entity.type
_entity.pdbx_description
1 polymer ?
#
loop_
_entity_poly.entity_id
_entity_poly.type
_entity_poly.pdbx_seq_one_letter_code
_entity_poly.pdbx_strand_id
1 'polypeptide(L)'
;NYLQKRGLKPETMESFGIGYAPPGWDTTLQHFTAKGYTAEDLVNAGLVVEKQEGGGVYDRFRHRILFPIREMNGKMAGFGARRLNPEDEPKFLNSPQTELFDKGRLLYGLDAARKAIRAKDQAIIVEGYMDVVVPHQEGFTNVVSPMGTALTEAQLHLLKRFSKRIILALDADAAGEKATLRGLEVARQTLDRTEELSFDPRGLLRHEARLQADVRVTTLPPGMDPDEVVLRDPQEWQ
;
A
#
# COMPACT_ATOMS: atom_id res chain seq x y z
N ASN A 1 12.46 -5.79 -20.15
CA ASN A 1 11.44 -5.12 -19.34
C ASN A 1 11.95 -4.96 -17.91
N TYR A 2 11.74 -3.75 -17.29
CA TYR A 2 12.19 -3.44 -15.93
C TYR A 2 11.63 -4.44 -14.89
N LEU A 3 10.33 -4.72 -14.92
CA LEU A 3 9.66 -5.60 -13.96
C LEU A 3 10.16 -7.06 -14.05
N GLN A 4 10.42 -7.56 -15.25
CA GLN A 4 10.99 -8.90 -15.42
C GLN A 4 12.41 -9.01 -14.84
N LYS A 5 13.22 -7.93 -14.97
CA LYS A 5 14.54 -7.87 -14.34
C LYS A 5 14.47 -7.84 -12.80
N ARG A 6 13.33 -7.38 -12.26
CA ARG A 6 12.99 -7.42 -10.82
C ARG A 6 12.28 -8.71 -10.41
N GLY A 7 12.28 -9.74 -11.25
CA GLY A 7 11.74 -11.07 -10.94
C GLY A 7 10.21 -11.21 -11.08
N LEU A 8 9.49 -10.22 -11.62
CA LEU A 8 8.04 -10.36 -11.81
C LEU A 8 7.70 -11.21 -13.02
N LYS A 9 6.79 -12.15 -12.80
CA LYS A 9 6.20 -13.03 -13.82
C LYS A 9 5.07 -12.30 -14.56
N PRO A 10 4.85 -12.57 -15.87
CA PRO A 10 3.76 -11.94 -16.62
C PRO A 10 2.38 -12.14 -15.99
N GLU A 11 2.10 -13.33 -15.47
CA GLU A 11 0.84 -13.69 -14.82
C GLU A 11 0.58 -12.83 -13.58
N THR A 12 1.63 -12.51 -12.83
CA THR A 12 1.56 -11.63 -11.66
C THR A 12 1.28 -10.18 -12.09
N MET A 13 1.96 -9.70 -13.13
CA MET A 13 1.70 -8.37 -13.67
C MET A 13 0.25 -8.23 -14.13
N GLU A 14 -0.31 -9.24 -14.78
CA GLU A 14 -1.69 -9.27 -15.23
C GLU A 14 -2.67 -9.30 -14.05
N SER A 15 -2.45 -10.18 -13.06
CA SER A 15 -3.34 -10.32 -11.89
C SER A 15 -3.44 -9.04 -11.05
N PHE A 16 -2.32 -8.30 -10.93
CA PHE A 16 -2.30 -7.00 -10.26
C PHE A 16 -2.73 -5.84 -11.19
N GLY A 17 -2.88 -6.10 -12.50
CA GLY A 17 -3.21 -5.09 -13.50
C GLY A 17 -2.12 -4.05 -13.70
N ILE A 18 -0.86 -4.42 -13.47
CA ILE A 18 0.28 -3.49 -13.58
C ILE A 18 0.38 -3.00 -15.03
N GLY A 19 0.42 -1.68 -15.20
CA GLY A 19 0.39 -1.02 -16.50
C GLY A 19 1.55 -0.07 -16.73
N TYR A 20 1.45 0.67 -17.83
CA TYR A 20 2.44 1.66 -18.24
C TYR A 20 1.77 2.95 -18.71
N ALA A 21 2.23 4.08 -18.19
CA ALA A 21 1.87 5.41 -18.67
C ALA A 21 2.89 5.88 -19.71
N PRO A 22 2.45 6.17 -20.96
CA PRO A 22 3.33 6.68 -22.04
C PRO A 22 3.99 8.02 -21.67
N PRO A 23 5.06 8.44 -22.38
CA PRO A 23 5.79 9.67 -22.07
C PRO A 23 5.06 10.96 -22.50
N GLY A 24 3.94 10.87 -23.22
CA GLY A 24 3.17 12.04 -23.69
C GLY A 24 2.58 12.87 -22.56
N TRP A 25 2.40 14.17 -22.84
CA TRP A 25 1.82 15.11 -21.88
C TRP A 25 0.29 15.10 -21.83
N ASP A 26 -0.35 14.52 -22.83
CA ASP A 26 -1.80 14.51 -23.06
C ASP A 26 -2.33 13.17 -23.60
N THR A 27 -1.54 12.11 -23.56
CA THR A 27 -1.92 10.79 -24.10
C THR A 27 -3.13 10.20 -23.39
N THR A 28 -3.14 10.27 -22.04
CA THR A 28 -4.25 9.82 -21.20
C THR A 28 -5.47 10.71 -21.42
N LEU A 29 -5.25 12.03 -21.44
CA LEU A 29 -6.30 13.02 -21.72
C LEU A 29 -7.00 12.73 -23.05
N GLN A 30 -6.25 12.61 -24.13
CA GLN A 30 -6.78 12.34 -25.46
C GLN A 30 -7.56 11.02 -25.52
N HIS A 31 -6.99 9.97 -24.92
CA HIS A 31 -7.61 8.64 -24.91
C HIS A 31 -8.99 8.65 -24.22
N PHE A 32 -9.12 9.27 -23.08
CA PHE A 32 -10.38 9.31 -22.34
C PHE A 32 -11.36 10.33 -22.89
N THR A 33 -10.88 11.47 -23.41
CA THR A 33 -11.74 12.44 -24.11
C THR A 33 -12.38 11.82 -25.34
N ALA A 34 -11.64 11.01 -26.09
CA ALA A 34 -12.19 10.26 -27.23
C ALA A 34 -13.27 9.23 -26.83
N LYS A 35 -13.32 8.85 -25.54
CA LYS A 35 -14.36 7.98 -24.96
C LYS A 35 -15.51 8.74 -24.30
N GLY A 36 -15.51 10.09 -24.39
CA GLY A 36 -16.58 10.95 -23.91
C GLY A 36 -16.39 11.47 -22.47
N TYR A 37 -15.27 11.21 -21.82
CA TYR A 37 -14.96 11.80 -20.52
C TYR A 37 -14.46 13.23 -20.67
N THR A 38 -14.83 14.09 -19.71
CA THR A 38 -14.38 15.47 -19.68
C THR A 38 -13.01 15.61 -19.01
N ALA A 39 -12.33 16.74 -19.24
CA ALA A 39 -11.10 17.05 -18.51
C ALA A 39 -11.33 17.13 -16.98
N GLU A 40 -12.50 17.63 -16.57
CA GLU A 40 -12.92 17.70 -15.17
C GLU A 40 -13.06 16.28 -14.55
N ASP A 41 -13.68 15.33 -15.25
CA ASP A 41 -13.75 13.93 -14.80
C ASP A 41 -12.35 13.35 -14.57
N LEU A 42 -11.39 13.68 -15.44
CA LEU A 42 -10.02 13.19 -15.35
C LEU A 42 -9.22 13.87 -14.23
N VAL A 43 -9.49 15.13 -13.94
CA VAL A 43 -8.95 15.85 -12.76
C VAL A 43 -9.49 15.20 -11.48
N ASN A 44 -10.80 14.98 -11.41
CA ASN A 44 -11.47 14.35 -10.25
C ASN A 44 -10.99 12.91 -10.03
N ALA A 45 -10.65 12.19 -11.10
CA ALA A 45 -10.03 10.86 -11.04
C ALA A 45 -8.52 10.90 -10.73
N GLY A 46 -7.90 12.08 -10.69
CA GLY A 46 -6.46 12.23 -10.46
C GLY A 46 -5.57 11.72 -11.58
N LEU A 47 -6.09 11.62 -12.80
CA LEU A 47 -5.37 11.17 -13.99
C LEU A 47 -4.64 12.31 -14.73
N VAL A 48 -5.20 13.51 -14.63
CA VAL A 48 -4.60 14.74 -15.17
C VAL A 48 -4.49 15.81 -14.08
N VAL A 49 -3.66 16.81 -14.33
CA VAL A 49 -3.37 17.91 -13.40
C VAL A 49 -3.63 19.23 -14.13
N GLU A 50 -4.27 20.18 -13.46
CA GLU A 50 -4.44 21.52 -13.95
C GLU A 50 -3.12 22.29 -13.99
N LYS A 51 -2.89 23.05 -15.06
CA LYS A 51 -1.72 23.93 -15.15
C LYS A 51 -1.93 25.14 -14.24
N GLN A 52 -0.88 25.49 -13.51
CA GLN A 52 -0.91 26.68 -12.64
C GLN A 52 -1.01 28.00 -13.42
N GLU A 53 -0.45 28.02 -14.67
CA GLU A 53 -0.47 29.18 -15.55
C GLU A 53 -0.93 28.75 -16.96
N GLY A 54 -1.62 29.65 -17.64
CA GLY A 54 -2.03 29.48 -19.04
C GLY A 54 -3.25 28.57 -19.29
N GLY A 55 -3.86 28.04 -18.26
CA GLY A 55 -5.03 27.15 -18.36
C GLY A 55 -4.75 25.78 -18.99
N GLY A 56 -5.77 24.89 -18.95
CA GLY A 56 -5.69 23.53 -19.46
C GLY A 56 -5.10 22.53 -18.47
N VAL A 57 -5.00 21.27 -18.91
CA VAL A 57 -4.56 20.13 -18.10
C VAL A 57 -3.44 19.37 -18.81
N TYR A 58 -2.74 18.50 -18.05
CA TYR A 58 -1.74 17.56 -18.58
C TYR A 58 -1.78 16.24 -17.80
N ASP A 59 -1.31 15.17 -18.43
CA ASP A 59 -1.28 13.83 -17.83
C ASP A 59 -0.41 13.83 -16.57
N ARG A 60 -0.97 13.32 -15.45
CA ARG A 60 -0.25 13.20 -14.19
C ARG A 60 0.88 12.20 -14.27
N PHE A 61 0.60 11.05 -14.86
CA PHE A 61 1.56 9.96 -14.98
C PHE A 61 2.14 9.92 -16.39
N ARG A 62 3.46 10.04 -16.51
CA ARG A 62 4.17 10.04 -17.78
C ARG A 62 5.45 9.21 -17.66
N HIS A 63 5.67 8.30 -18.60
CA HIS A 63 6.82 7.38 -18.65
C HIS A 63 7.04 6.63 -17.34
N ARG A 64 5.94 6.08 -16.78
CA ARG A 64 5.94 5.40 -15.48
C ARG A 64 5.27 4.04 -15.56
N ILE A 65 5.75 3.11 -14.74
CA ILE A 65 5.02 1.90 -14.41
C ILE A 65 3.88 2.29 -13.46
N LEU A 66 2.68 1.78 -13.72
CA LEU A 66 1.50 2.03 -12.92
C LEU A 66 1.12 0.78 -12.11
N PHE A 67 0.89 0.98 -10.82
CA PHE A 67 0.34 0.00 -9.89
C PHE A 67 -1.08 0.43 -9.53
N PRO A 68 -2.13 -0.29 -10.02
CA PRO A 68 -3.50 0.03 -9.68
C PRO A 68 -3.76 -0.13 -8.18
N ILE A 69 -4.30 0.91 -7.56
CA ILE A 69 -4.69 0.88 -6.15
C ILE A 69 -6.19 0.69 -6.10
N ARG A 70 -6.62 -0.34 -5.39
CA ARG A 70 -8.01 -0.73 -5.29
C ARG A 70 -8.53 -0.60 -3.88
N GLU A 71 -9.80 -0.26 -3.76
CA GLU A 71 -10.52 -0.43 -2.52
C GLU A 71 -10.66 -1.92 -2.17
N MET A 72 -10.99 -2.21 -0.94
CA MET A 72 -11.23 -3.58 -0.44
C MET A 72 -12.27 -4.37 -1.25
N ASN A 73 -13.23 -3.70 -1.90
CA ASN A 73 -14.25 -4.30 -2.77
C ASN A 73 -13.74 -4.57 -4.20
N GLY A 74 -12.49 -4.21 -4.52
CA GLY A 74 -11.86 -4.35 -5.84
C GLY A 74 -12.09 -3.18 -6.79
N LYS A 75 -12.86 -2.15 -6.41
CA LYS A 75 -13.04 -0.95 -7.25
C LYS A 75 -11.73 -0.16 -7.32
N MET A 76 -11.48 0.42 -8.50
CA MET A 76 -10.33 1.28 -8.70
C MET A 76 -10.48 2.56 -7.88
N ALA A 77 -9.46 2.88 -7.08
CA ALA A 77 -9.38 4.12 -6.31
C ALA A 77 -8.35 5.08 -6.93
N GLY A 78 -7.24 4.57 -7.44
CA GLY A 78 -6.18 5.39 -8.01
C GLY A 78 -4.99 4.55 -8.44
N PHE A 79 -3.84 5.20 -8.57
CA PHE A 79 -2.61 4.57 -9.03
C PHE A 79 -1.41 5.01 -8.18
N GLY A 80 -0.52 4.06 -7.93
CA GLY A 80 0.86 4.34 -7.64
C GLY A 80 1.69 4.25 -8.91
N ALA A 81 2.73 5.05 -9.02
CA ALA A 81 3.58 5.08 -10.21
C ALA A 81 5.05 5.12 -9.84
N ARG A 82 5.87 4.36 -10.58
CA ARG A 82 7.32 4.35 -10.47
C ARG A 82 7.95 4.86 -11.75
N ARG A 83 8.89 5.79 -11.65
CA ARG A 83 9.66 6.29 -12.81
C ARG A 83 10.45 5.17 -13.47
N LEU A 84 10.59 5.23 -14.79
CA LEU A 84 11.48 4.37 -15.58
C LEU A 84 12.82 5.07 -15.89
N ASN A 85 12.78 6.38 -16.10
CA ASN A 85 13.98 7.18 -16.27
C ASN A 85 14.46 7.69 -14.89
N PRO A 86 15.74 7.50 -14.51
CA PRO A 86 16.29 8.01 -13.26
C PRO A 86 16.20 9.54 -13.09
N GLU A 87 16.14 10.29 -14.20
CA GLU A 87 16.03 11.76 -14.21
C GLU A 87 14.61 12.27 -13.90
N ASP A 88 13.59 11.38 -13.99
CA ASP A 88 12.18 11.77 -13.77
C ASP A 88 11.86 11.84 -12.28
N GLU A 89 11.81 13.01 -11.68
CA GLU A 89 11.39 13.18 -10.29
C GLU A 89 9.86 13.27 -10.15
N PRO A 90 9.28 12.80 -9.04
CA PRO A 90 9.86 11.97 -8.00
C PRO A 90 9.98 10.49 -8.41
N LYS A 91 10.83 9.69 -7.73
CA LYS A 91 10.98 8.23 -7.97
C LYS A 91 9.63 7.50 -7.92
N PHE A 92 8.80 7.82 -6.93
CA PHE A 92 7.43 7.32 -6.79
C PHE A 92 6.43 8.48 -6.79
N LEU A 93 5.32 8.29 -7.45
CA LEU A 93 4.23 9.26 -7.56
C LEU A 93 2.89 8.54 -7.39
N ASN A 94 2.06 8.99 -6.47
CA ASN A 94 0.71 8.44 -6.30
C ASN A 94 -0.36 9.38 -6.86
N SER A 95 -1.57 8.86 -7.07
CA SER A 95 -2.75 9.70 -7.28
C SER A 95 -2.84 10.78 -6.21
N PRO A 96 -3.33 11.98 -6.53
CA PRO A 96 -3.58 13.01 -5.53
C PRO A 96 -4.75 12.60 -4.63
N GLN A 97 -4.91 13.29 -3.51
CA GLN A 97 -6.14 13.18 -2.71
C GLN A 97 -7.34 13.58 -3.58
N THR A 98 -8.31 12.68 -3.72
CA THR A 98 -9.56 12.90 -4.47
C THR A 98 -10.71 12.27 -3.69
N GLU A 99 -11.94 12.39 -4.20
CA GLU A 99 -13.08 11.66 -3.61
C GLU A 99 -12.92 10.14 -3.72
N LEU A 100 -12.18 9.65 -4.73
CA LEU A 100 -11.93 8.23 -4.97
C LEU A 100 -10.68 7.72 -4.24
N PHE A 101 -9.70 8.58 -3.97
CA PHE A 101 -8.40 8.19 -3.45
C PHE A 101 -8.05 8.93 -2.16
N ASP A 102 -8.11 8.21 -1.05
CA ASP A 102 -7.58 8.65 0.24
C ASP A 102 -6.46 7.70 0.68
N LYS A 103 -5.21 8.14 0.48
CA LYS A 103 -4.02 7.36 0.82
C LYS A 103 -3.97 6.94 2.28
N GLY A 104 -4.47 7.78 3.18
CA GLY A 104 -4.51 7.51 4.62
C GLY A 104 -5.50 6.41 5.03
N ARG A 105 -6.40 6.01 4.13
CA ARG A 105 -7.45 5.01 4.39
C ARG A 105 -7.31 3.74 3.54
N LEU A 106 -6.42 3.75 2.56
CA LEU A 106 -6.19 2.64 1.64
C LEU A 106 -4.92 1.89 1.99
N LEU A 107 -4.92 0.59 1.73
CA LEU A 107 -3.74 -0.28 1.77
C LEU A 107 -3.63 -0.98 0.42
N TYR A 108 -2.48 -0.83 -0.22
CA TYR A 108 -2.19 -1.52 -1.47
C TYR A 108 -2.18 -3.03 -1.27
N GLY A 109 -2.85 -3.75 -2.17
CA GLY A 109 -2.94 -5.21 -2.14
C GLY A 109 -3.98 -5.76 -1.17
N LEU A 110 -4.71 -4.94 -0.38
CA LEU A 110 -5.68 -5.44 0.60
C LEU A 110 -6.86 -6.15 -0.05
N ASP A 111 -7.30 -5.73 -1.23
CA ASP A 111 -8.35 -6.39 -2.02
C ASP A 111 -8.00 -7.85 -2.32
N ALA A 112 -6.74 -8.14 -2.64
CA ALA A 112 -6.21 -9.49 -2.86
C ALA A 112 -5.91 -10.21 -1.54
N ALA A 113 -5.31 -9.51 -0.56
CA ALA A 113 -4.78 -10.09 0.67
C ALA A 113 -5.84 -10.47 1.73
N ARG A 114 -7.00 -9.82 1.76
CA ARG A 114 -8.00 -9.92 2.85
C ARG A 114 -8.41 -11.34 3.24
N LYS A 115 -8.51 -12.24 2.24
CA LYS A 115 -8.88 -13.66 2.49
C LYS A 115 -7.74 -14.40 3.20
N ALA A 116 -6.50 -14.22 2.74
CA ALA A 116 -5.32 -14.83 3.33
C ALA A 116 -5.03 -14.27 4.73
N ILE A 117 -5.15 -12.94 4.91
CA ILE A 117 -5.02 -12.28 6.21
C ILE A 117 -5.99 -12.91 7.23
N ARG A 118 -7.26 -13.08 6.84
CA ARG A 118 -8.26 -13.70 7.71
C ARG A 118 -7.96 -15.17 8.01
N ALA A 119 -7.58 -15.94 6.99
CA ALA A 119 -7.29 -17.36 7.13
C ALA A 119 -6.07 -17.65 8.02
N LYS A 120 -5.02 -16.82 7.90
CA LYS A 120 -3.80 -16.92 8.71
C LYS A 120 -3.88 -16.20 10.06
N ASP A 121 -4.94 -15.40 10.28
CA ASP A 121 -5.03 -14.42 11.38
C ASP A 121 -3.74 -13.60 11.50
N GLN A 122 -3.21 -13.12 10.35
CA GLN A 122 -1.94 -12.41 10.27
C GLN A 122 -1.89 -11.51 9.05
N ALA A 123 -1.57 -10.22 9.26
CA ALA A 123 -1.26 -9.25 8.22
C ALA A 123 0.23 -8.88 8.28
N ILE A 124 0.90 -8.84 7.15
CA ILE A 124 2.28 -8.35 7.02
C ILE A 124 2.24 -7.01 6.31
N ILE A 125 2.87 -6.00 6.91
CA ILE A 125 2.93 -4.64 6.36
C ILE A 125 4.35 -4.39 5.88
N VAL A 126 4.47 -4.00 4.62
CA VAL A 126 5.71 -3.63 3.92
C VAL A 126 5.60 -2.20 3.37
N GLU A 127 6.71 -1.61 2.87
CA GLU A 127 6.70 -0.19 2.48
C GLU A 127 6.18 0.07 1.07
N GLY A 128 6.60 -0.70 0.08
CA GLY A 128 6.43 -0.42 -1.33
C GLY A 128 5.50 -1.36 -2.10
N TYR A 129 5.30 -1.05 -3.39
CA TYR A 129 4.46 -1.83 -4.28
C TYR A 129 5.07 -3.19 -4.61
N MET A 130 6.38 -3.21 -4.87
CA MET A 130 7.10 -4.46 -5.20
C MET A 130 7.13 -5.40 -4.02
N ASP A 131 7.28 -4.86 -2.80
CA ASP A 131 7.29 -5.61 -1.55
C ASP A 131 5.95 -6.29 -1.23
N VAL A 132 4.86 -5.87 -1.91
CA VAL A 132 3.58 -6.58 -1.90
C VAL A 132 3.50 -7.59 -3.05
N VAL A 133 3.80 -7.15 -4.28
CA VAL A 133 3.54 -7.95 -5.49
C VAL A 133 4.40 -9.19 -5.54
N VAL A 134 5.69 -9.08 -5.17
CA VAL A 134 6.63 -10.21 -5.21
C VAL A 134 6.30 -11.28 -4.16
N PRO A 135 6.06 -10.95 -2.88
CA PRO A 135 5.56 -11.96 -1.94
C PRO A 135 4.26 -12.64 -2.38
N HIS A 136 3.31 -11.88 -2.93
CA HIS A 136 2.08 -12.47 -3.47
C HIS A 136 2.36 -13.47 -4.59
N GLN A 137 3.32 -13.18 -5.48
CA GLN A 137 3.78 -14.09 -6.53
C GLN A 137 4.30 -15.42 -5.98
N GLU A 138 5.00 -15.37 -4.86
CA GLU A 138 5.60 -16.53 -4.22
C GLU A 138 4.67 -17.19 -3.16
N GLY A 139 3.37 -16.79 -3.13
CA GLY A 139 2.35 -17.43 -2.30
C GLY A 139 2.13 -16.81 -0.92
N PHE A 140 2.88 -15.76 -0.56
CA PHE A 140 2.70 -15.00 0.69
C PHE A 140 1.65 -13.90 0.50
N THR A 141 0.40 -14.28 0.36
CA THR A 141 -0.69 -13.38 -0.07
C THR A 141 -1.34 -12.58 1.07
N ASN A 142 -0.77 -12.59 2.27
CA ASN A 142 -1.22 -11.78 3.42
C ASN A 142 -0.40 -10.50 3.63
N VAL A 143 0.24 -9.99 2.57
CA VAL A 143 1.11 -8.80 2.57
C VAL A 143 0.38 -7.60 1.99
N VAL A 144 0.52 -6.42 2.62
CA VAL A 144 -0.09 -5.15 2.22
C VAL A 144 0.87 -3.98 2.46
N SER A 145 0.63 -2.81 1.81
CA SER A 145 1.48 -1.63 1.98
C SER A 145 0.66 -0.34 2.18
N PRO A 146 1.10 0.57 3.07
CA PRO A 146 0.61 1.95 3.18
C PRO A 146 1.16 2.88 2.08
N MET A 147 1.90 2.32 1.10
CA MET A 147 2.36 3.01 -0.13
C MET A 147 3.33 4.18 0.12
N GLY A 148 4.35 3.96 0.96
CA GLY A 148 5.40 4.96 1.23
C GLY A 148 4.94 6.11 2.13
N THR A 149 4.03 5.84 3.07
CA THR A 149 3.67 6.70 4.19
C THR A 149 3.69 5.91 5.49
N ALA A 150 3.84 6.61 6.61
CA ALA A 150 3.64 5.98 7.91
C ALA A 150 2.22 5.37 7.99
N LEU A 151 2.13 4.22 8.65
CA LEU A 151 0.87 3.54 8.91
C LEU A 151 -0.06 4.45 9.70
N THR A 152 -1.31 4.59 9.27
CA THR A 152 -2.30 5.43 9.91
C THR A 152 -3.22 4.63 10.84
N GLU A 153 -3.88 5.32 11.77
CA GLU A 153 -4.90 4.74 12.63
C GLU A 153 -6.05 4.10 11.83
N ALA A 154 -6.51 4.79 10.75
CA ALA A 154 -7.57 4.27 9.88
C ALA A 154 -7.16 2.97 9.17
N GLN A 155 -5.92 2.88 8.69
CA GLN A 155 -5.38 1.66 8.08
C GLN A 155 -5.26 0.50 9.10
N LEU A 156 -4.84 0.79 10.33
CA LEU A 156 -4.82 -0.20 11.41
C LEU A 156 -6.22 -0.68 11.77
N HIS A 157 -7.18 0.22 11.93
CA HIS A 157 -8.58 -0.15 12.16
C HIS A 157 -9.14 -1.01 11.04
N LEU A 158 -8.73 -0.74 9.79
CA LEU A 158 -9.12 -1.55 8.65
C LEU A 158 -8.56 -2.99 8.75
N LEU A 159 -7.28 -3.16 9.10
CA LEU A 159 -6.64 -4.47 9.26
C LEU A 159 -7.19 -5.26 10.43
N LYS A 160 -7.51 -4.61 11.57
CA LYS A 160 -8.12 -5.25 12.74
C LYS A 160 -9.41 -6.01 12.45
N ARG A 161 -10.13 -5.63 11.39
CA ARG A 161 -11.36 -6.33 10.94
C ARG A 161 -11.06 -7.73 10.39
N PHE A 162 -9.81 -8.02 10.06
CA PHE A 162 -9.37 -9.25 9.41
C PHE A 162 -8.42 -10.07 10.28
N SER A 163 -7.60 -9.44 11.12
CA SER A 163 -6.57 -10.12 11.90
C SER A 163 -6.25 -9.36 13.19
N LYS A 164 -5.88 -10.14 14.22
CA LYS A 164 -5.33 -9.63 15.48
C LYS A 164 -3.80 -9.57 15.48
N ARG A 165 -3.13 -10.22 14.51
CA ARG A 165 -1.67 -10.19 14.38
C ARG A 165 -1.24 -9.33 13.22
N ILE A 166 -0.40 -8.35 13.51
CA ILE A 166 0.16 -7.43 12.52
C ILE A 166 1.68 -7.49 12.63
N ILE A 167 2.35 -7.80 11.53
CA ILE A 167 3.81 -7.82 11.45
C ILE A 167 4.26 -6.65 10.60
N LEU A 168 5.16 -5.83 11.12
CA LEU A 168 5.82 -4.75 10.40
C LEU A 168 7.14 -5.30 9.84
N ALA A 169 7.23 -5.47 8.53
CA ALA A 169 8.43 -5.87 7.78
C ALA A 169 8.87 -4.70 6.90
N LEU A 170 9.42 -3.67 7.54
CA LEU A 170 9.82 -2.42 6.89
C LEU A 170 11.32 -2.46 6.57
N ASP A 171 11.76 -1.59 5.67
CA ASP A 171 13.13 -1.54 5.20
C ASP A 171 14.13 -1.32 6.35
N ALA A 172 15.29 -1.94 6.29
CA ALA A 172 16.31 -1.89 7.33
C ALA A 172 17.15 -0.60 7.30
N ASP A 173 16.65 0.48 6.71
CA ASP A 173 17.31 1.77 6.67
C ASP A 173 16.82 2.73 7.77
N ALA A 174 17.46 3.90 7.91
CA ALA A 174 17.09 4.90 8.92
C ALA A 174 15.67 5.50 8.71
N ALA A 175 15.11 5.41 7.51
CA ALA A 175 13.74 5.83 7.22
C ALA A 175 12.75 4.75 7.67
N GLY A 176 13.06 3.48 7.41
CA GLY A 176 12.29 2.32 7.88
C GLY A 176 12.28 2.21 9.41
N GLU A 177 13.39 2.48 10.11
CA GLU A 177 13.39 2.55 11.58
C GLU A 177 12.42 3.61 12.12
N LYS A 178 12.42 4.81 11.53
CA LYS A 178 11.47 5.87 11.92
C LYS A 178 10.02 5.49 11.58
N ALA A 179 9.79 4.85 10.44
CA ALA A 179 8.47 4.36 10.03
C ALA A 179 7.98 3.27 10.98
N THR A 180 8.87 2.35 11.38
CA THR A 180 8.60 1.30 12.36
C THR A 180 8.20 1.90 13.71
N LEU A 181 8.99 2.83 14.27
CA LEU A 181 8.68 3.48 15.54
C LEU A 181 7.34 4.22 15.50
N ARG A 182 7.08 4.96 14.44
CA ARG A 182 5.77 5.63 14.24
C ARG A 182 4.64 4.62 14.11
N GLY A 183 4.82 3.56 13.36
CA GLY A 183 3.84 2.49 13.20
C GLY A 183 3.51 1.82 14.53
N LEU A 184 4.51 1.54 15.37
CA LEU A 184 4.34 1.01 16.72
C LEU A 184 3.61 2.00 17.65
N GLU A 185 3.95 3.30 17.57
CA GLU A 185 3.29 4.33 18.37
C GLU A 185 1.81 4.48 17.99
N VAL A 186 1.49 4.54 16.71
CA VAL A 186 0.10 4.56 16.20
C VAL A 186 -0.62 3.27 16.60
N ALA A 187 0.02 2.11 16.47
CA ALA A 187 -0.54 0.84 16.90
C ALA A 187 -0.86 0.84 18.39
N ARG A 188 0.06 1.29 19.23
CA ARG A 188 -0.14 1.41 20.67
C ARG A 188 -1.32 2.32 21.01
N GLN A 189 -1.36 3.54 20.44
CA GLN A 189 -2.43 4.51 20.70
C GLN A 189 -3.80 3.99 20.23
N THR A 190 -3.84 3.25 19.09
CA THR A 190 -5.06 2.72 18.51
C THR A 190 -5.55 1.46 19.25
N LEU A 191 -4.62 0.69 19.82
CA LEU A 191 -4.88 -0.60 20.44
C LEU A 191 -5.17 -0.48 21.95
N ASP A 192 -4.55 0.49 22.63
CA ASP A 192 -4.69 0.70 24.07
C ASP A 192 -6.03 1.38 24.47
N ARG A 193 -6.81 1.87 23.51
CA ARG A 193 -8.04 2.64 23.79
C ARG A 193 -9.31 1.81 24.00
N THR A 194 -9.24 0.50 24.01
CA THR A 194 -10.41 -0.33 24.36
C THR A 194 -10.27 -0.81 25.80
N GLU A 195 -10.89 -0.08 26.71
CA GLU A 195 -11.09 -0.52 28.09
C GLU A 195 -12.12 -1.66 28.10
N GLU A 196 -11.70 -2.88 28.35
CA GLU A 196 -12.62 -3.94 28.74
C GLU A 196 -12.87 -3.85 30.23
N LEU A 197 -14.14 -3.63 30.59
CA LEU A 197 -14.62 -3.76 31.97
C LEU A 197 -14.70 -5.25 32.29
N SER A 198 -13.74 -5.77 33.03
CA SER A 198 -13.80 -7.13 33.60
C SER A 198 -14.14 -7.07 35.09
N PHE A 199 -14.90 -8.06 35.56
CA PHE A 199 -15.13 -8.21 36.99
C PHE A 199 -14.12 -9.23 37.56
N ASP A 200 -13.45 -8.86 38.62
CA ASP A 200 -12.60 -9.81 39.34
C ASP A 200 -13.49 -10.87 40.06
N PRO A 201 -12.92 -11.98 40.54
CA PRO A 201 -13.65 -13.01 41.30
C PRO A 201 -14.37 -12.50 42.56
N ARG A 202 -14.11 -11.26 42.98
CA ARG A 202 -14.74 -10.58 44.11
C ARG A 202 -15.82 -9.57 43.66
N GLY A 203 -16.12 -9.47 42.36
CA GLY A 203 -17.12 -8.58 41.83
C GLY A 203 -16.67 -7.11 41.70
N LEU A 204 -15.38 -6.81 41.88
CA LEU A 204 -14.83 -5.46 41.69
C LEU A 204 -14.50 -5.25 40.21
N LEU A 205 -14.91 -4.07 39.69
CA LEU A 205 -14.58 -3.62 38.35
C LEU A 205 -13.05 -3.44 38.21
N ARG A 206 -12.45 -4.23 37.33
CA ARG A 206 -11.07 -4.05 36.90
C ARG A 206 -11.06 -3.47 35.50
N HIS A 207 -10.32 -2.39 35.32
CA HIS A 207 -9.90 -1.90 34.02
C HIS A 207 -8.67 -2.71 33.59
N GLU A 208 -8.86 -3.72 32.76
CA GLU A 208 -7.74 -4.39 32.10
C GLU A 208 -7.62 -3.81 30.68
N ALA A 209 -6.58 -3.01 30.45
CA ALA A 209 -6.13 -2.64 29.13
C ALA A 209 -5.56 -3.88 28.43
N ARG A 210 -6.40 -4.63 27.75
CA ARG A 210 -5.97 -5.78 26.96
C ARG A 210 -5.64 -5.29 25.55
N LEU A 211 -4.39 -5.40 25.15
CA LEU A 211 -3.99 -5.23 23.75
C LEU A 211 -4.83 -6.15 22.86
N GLN A 212 -5.74 -5.56 22.07
CA GLN A 212 -6.62 -6.34 21.17
C GLN A 212 -5.93 -6.78 19.88
N ALA A 213 -4.64 -6.48 19.70
CA ALA A 213 -3.85 -6.99 18.60
C ALA A 213 -2.38 -7.17 19.01
N ASP A 214 -1.76 -8.21 18.45
CA ASP A 214 -0.34 -8.52 18.57
C ASP A 214 0.40 -7.84 17.41
N VAL A 215 1.14 -6.77 17.72
CA VAL A 215 1.96 -6.05 16.72
C VAL A 215 3.42 -6.43 16.94
N ARG A 216 4.01 -7.00 15.90
CA ARG A 216 5.41 -7.42 15.89
C ARG A 216 6.19 -6.65 14.84
N VAL A 217 7.47 -6.47 15.09
CA VAL A 217 8.43 -5.98 14.10
C VAL A 217 9.34 -7.12 13.73
N THR A 218 9.56 -7.33 12.44
CA THR A 218 10.63 -8.21 11.99
C THR A 218 11.77 -7.38 11.42
N THR A 219 13.00 -7.84 11.62
CA THR A 219 14.18 -7.25 11.02
C THR A 219 14.54 -8.04 9.77
N LEU A 220 14.67 -7.34 8.66
CA LEU A 220 15.16 -7.91 7.41
C LEU A 220 16.69 -8.00 7.42
N PRO A 221 17.29 -8.87 6.60
CA PRO A 221 18.73 -8.87 6.39
C PRO A 221 19.23 -7.49 5.96
N PRO A 222 20.39 -7.03 6.46
CA PRO A 222 20.90 -5.70 6.15
C PRO A 222 21.02 -5.45 4.65
N GLY A 223 20.46 -4.32 4.18
CA GLY A 223 20.54 -3.88 2.79
C GLY A 223 19.67 -4.65 1.81
N MET A 224 18.69 -5.42 2.28
CA MET A 224 17.73 -6.13 1.43
C MET A 224 16.31 -5.64 1.68
N ASP A 225 15.60 -5.36 0.60
CA ASP A 225 14.17 -5.06 0.63
C ASP A 225 13.33 -6.36 0.74
N PRO A 226 12.08 -6.32 1.21
CA PRO A 226 11.21 -7.48 1.34
C PRO A 226 11.08 -8.33 0.06
N ASP A 227 10.97 -7.69 -1.10
CA ASP A 227 10.89 -8.37 -2.39
C ASP A 227 12.18 -9.16 -2.72
N GLU A 228 13.34 -8.65 -2.33
CA GLU A 228 14.63 -9.31 -2.55
C GLU A 228 14.82 -10.52 -1.61
N VAL A 229 14.41 -10.42 -0.36
CA VAL A 229 14.45 -11.54 0.60
C VAL A 229 13.60 -12.69 0.09
N VAL A 230 12.36 -12.42 -0.33
CA VAL A 230 11.43 -13.43 -0.83
C VAL A 230 11.95 -14.11 -2.10
N LEU A 231 12.57 -13.37 -3.02
CA LEU A 231 13.14 -13.93 -4.26
C LEU A 231 14.41 -14.75 -4.00
N ARG A 232 15.19 -14.37 -2.98
CA ARG A 232 16.42 -15.10 -2.62
C ARG A 232 16.09 -16.42 -1.97
N ASP A 233 15.26 -16.41 -0.95
CA ASP A 233 14.84 -17.59 -0.19
C ASP A 233 13.44 -17.42 0.40
N PRO A 234 12.38 -17.98 -0.22
CA PRO A 234 11.04 -17.92 0.32
C PRO A 234 10.89 -18.51 1.74
N GLN A 235 11.79 -19.41 2.18
CA GLN A 235 11.74 -19.96 3.53
C GLN A 235 12.22 -18.95 4.59
N GLU A 236 13.14 -18.08 4.23
CA GLU A 236 13.61 -17.01 5.12
C GLU A 236 12.52 -15.98 5.41
N TRP A 237 11.54 -15.85 4.51
CA TRP A 237 10.38 -14.98 4.68
C TRP A 237 9.30 -15.56 5.61
N GLN A 238 9.28 -16.87 5.87
CA GLN A 238 8.28 -17.52 6.74
C GLN A 238 8.53 -17.25 8.21
#